data_64c4743070bea208bc67e2bace9e50dc
#
_entry.id   64c4743070bea208bc67e2bace9e50dc
#
_cell.length_a   1.000
_cell.length_b   1.000
_cell.length_c   1.000
_cell.angle_alpha   90.00
_cell.angle_beta   90.00
_cell.angle_gamma   90.00
#
_symmetry.space_group_name_H-M   'P 1'
#
loop_
_entity.id
_entity.type
_entity.pdbx_description
1 polymer ?
#
loop_
_entity_poly.entity_id
_entity_poly.type
_entity_poly.pdbx_seq_one_letter_code
_entity_poly.pdbx_strand_id
1 'polypeptide(L)'
;MSEILNSKVNIWMTDSRLLKYQSLLLEGPVTKLKVCGNLNSATFLPEKENETPDHDCSQFLTLNYAAREDLMDTPLDNPDLEIFTDGSSFVQDGKRKAGYAVVTAEQVLEAKSLPRGTSAQLAELVALTRALELSKGQWVNIYMDSKYAYLTLHAHAAIWKERQFKIATGETIKHFRENERLLNAIYCPKKVAVNALQRAQQGWE
;
A
#
# COMPACT_ATOMS: atom_id res chain seq x y z
N MET A 1 22.10 19.52 15.93
CA MET A 1 20.76 19.36 16.53
C MET A 1 19.89 20.61 16.37
N SER A 2 20.45 21.78 16.56
CA SER A 2 19.71 23.05 16.44
C SER A 2 19.06 23.25 15.06
N GLU A 3 19.70 22.91 13.94
CA GLU A 3 19.11 23.15 12.60
C GLU A 3 18.12 22.08 12.14
N ILE A 4 18.30 20.80 12.47
CA ILE A 4 17.29 19.77 12.20
C ILE A 4 16.10 19.94 13.13
N LEU A 5 16.31 20.40 14.34
CA LEU A 5 15.27 20.59 15.34
C LEU A 5 14.66 21.99 15.31
N ASN A 6 15.36 22.99 14.76
CA ASN A 6 14.88 24.38 14.61
C ASN A 6 14.48 24.76 13.18
N SER A 7 14.87 24.02 12.15
CA SER A 7 14.19 24.16 10.88
C SER A 7 12.72 23.82 11.14
N LYS A 8 11.80 24.66 10.70
CA LYS A 8 10.36 24.39 10.74
C LYS A 8 10.15 23.00 10.14
N VAL A 9 10.30 22.02 11.01
CA VAL A 9 10.22 20.63 10.65
C VAL A 9 8.85 20.42 10.12
N ASN A 10 8.85 20.02 8.91
CA ASN A 10 7.73 19.57 8.13
C ASN A 10 6.59 19.08 9.02
N ILE A 11 5.37 19.38 8.62
CA ILE A 11 4.06 18.98 9.16
C ILE A 11 3.99 17.54 9.72
N TRP A 12 5.01 16.73 9.45
CA TRP A 12 5.13 15.31 9.81
C TRP A 12 5.75 15.02 11.17
N MET A 13 6.39 15.98 11.81
CA MET A 13 7.05 15.76 13.10
C MET A 13 6.34 16.54 14.21
N THR A 14 5.61 15.82 15.05
CA THR A 14 4.95 16.40 16.23
C THR A 14 5.97 16.63 17.35
N ASP A 15 5.71 17.59 18.26
CA ASP A 15 6.58 17.90 19.39
C ASP A 15 6.85 16.67 20.27
N SER A 16 5.89 15.79 20.44
CA SER A 16 6.05 14.55 21.19
C SER A 16 7.00 13.56 20.52
N ARG A 17 7.03 13.51 19.18
CA ARG A 17 8.05 12.72 18.44
C ARG A 17 9.43 13.34 18.53
N LEU A 18 9.50 14.66 18.47
CA LEU A 18 10.74 15.40 18.64
C LEU A 18 11.36 15.13 20.00
N LEU A 19 10.57 15.24 21.06
CA LEU A 19 10.99 14.95 22.44
C LEU A 19 11.44 13.50 22.61
N LYS A 20 10.72 12.55 22.01
CA LYS A 20 11.10 11.13 22.03
C LYS A 20 12.45 10.89 21.33
N TYR A 21 12.67 11.50 20.18
CA TYR A 21 13.95 11.37 19.48
C TYR A 21 15.09 12.10 20.23
N GLN A 22 14.80 13.25 20.86
CA GLN A 22 15.76 13.92 21.73
C GLN A 22 16.19 13.03 22.89
N SER A 23 15.24 12.44 23.59
CA SER A 23 15.52 11.51 24.69
C SER A 23 16.37 10.34 24.22
N LEU A 24 15.96 9.63 23.16
CA LEU A 24 16.70 8.48 22.63
C LEU A 24 18.13 8.82 22.13
N LEU A 25 18.32 10.01 21.55
CA LEU A 25 19.60 10.42 20.98
C LEU A 25 20.54 11.05 21.99
N LEU A 26 20.05 11.60 23.11
CA LEU A 26 20.82 12.30 24.12
C LEU A 26 21.14 11.46 25.37
N GLU A 27 20.43 10.35 25.58
CA GLU A 27 20.66 9.47 26.74
C GLU A 27 21.92 8.60 26.62
N GLY A 28 22.56 8.58 25.43
CA GLY A 28 23.81 7.83 25.24
C GLY A 28 25.07 8.67 25.52
N PRO A 29 25.99 8.21 26.38
CA PRO A 29 27.19 8.99 26.78
C PRO A 29 28.17 9.24 25.62
N VAL A 30 27.99 8.65 24.47
CA VAL A 30 28.94 8.67 23.33
C VAL A 30 28.37 9.34 22.06
N THR A 31 27.11 9.74 22.04
CA THR A 31 26.49 10.23 20.80
C THR A 31 26.81 11.72 20.57
N LYS A 32 27.66 12.02 19.59
CA LYS A 32 27.87 13.38 19.07
C LYS A 32 27.00 13.63 17.86
N LEU A 33 26.04 14.53 17.97
CA LEU A 33 25.23 14.97 16.85
C LEU A 33 25.99 15.99 16.01
N LYS A 34 26.20 15.70 14.73
CA LYS A 34 26.77 16.63 13.75
C LYS A 34 25.71 17.06 12.75
N VAL A 35 25.73 18.33 12.38
CA VAL A 35 24.92 18.84 11.29
C VAL A 35 25.52 18.34 9.97
N CYS A 36 24.72 17.66 9.18
CA CYS A 36 25.07 17.21 7.84
C CYS A 36 24.31 18.07 6.82
N GLY A 37 24.99 18.81 5.98
CA GLY A 37 24.37 19.72 5.03
C GLY A 37 23.62 18.99 3.90
N ASN A 38 24.09 17.82 3.49
CA ASN A 38 23.45 16.96 2.50
C ASN A 38 23.50 15.51 2.99
N LEU A 39 22.35 14.91 3.23
CA LEU A 39 22.27 13.49 3.53
C LEU A 39 22.39 12.73 2.21
N ASN A 40 23.53 12.12 1.98
CA ASN A 40 23.71 11.20 0.88
C ASN A 40 23.31 9.79 1.32
N SER A 41 22.24 9.26 0.74
CA SER A 41 21.78 7.90 1.03
C SER A 41 22.86 6.82 0.75
N ALA A 42 23.81 7.12 -0.13
CA ALA A 42 24.94 6.23 -0.40
C ALA A 42 25.88 6.05 0.81
N THR A 43 25.81 6.93 1.83
CA THR A 43 26.58 6.80 3.07
C THR A 43 26.16 5.55 3.90
N PHE A 44 24.99 5.00 3.62
CA PHE A 44 24.48 3.78 4.26
C PHE A 44 24.81 2.50 3.47
N LEU A 45 25.50 2.64 2.33
CA LEU A 45 25.99 1.47 1.59
C LEU A 45 27.27 0.95 2.25
N PRO A 46 27.55 -0.37 2.17
CA PRO A 46 28.77 -0.93 2.71
C PRO A 46 30.00 -0.32 2.04
N GLU A 47 31.03 -0.03 2.83
CA GLU A 47 32.28 0.61 2.34
C GLU A 47 33.12 -0.30 1.44
N LYS A 48 32.91 -1.60 1.51
CA LYS A 48 33.63 -2.61 0.72
C LYS A 48 32.68 -3.40 -0.14
N GLU A 49 33.07 -3.67 -1.37
CA GLU A 49 32.28 -4.44 -2.36
C GLU A 49 31.87 -5.85 -1.89
N ASN A 50 32.56 -6.41 -0.88
CA ASN A 50 32.32 -7.76 -0.36
C ASN A 50 31.67 -7.79 1.02
N GLU A 51 31.29 -6.65 1.59
CA GLU A 51 30.55 -6.61 2.85
C GLU A 51 29.04 -6.76 2.53
N THR A 52 28.44 -7.80 3.10
CA THR A 52 26.97 -7.86 3.12
C THR A 52 26.46 -6.70 3.96
N PRO A 53 25.46 -5.93 3.48
CA PRO A 53 24.88 -4.86 4.29
C PRO A 53 24.37 -5.47 5.60
N ASP A 54 24.66 -4.80 6.72
CA ASP A 54 24.17 -5.20 8.05
C ASP A 54 22.65 -5.31 8.12
N HIS A 55 21.97 -4.77 7.11
CA HIS A 55 20.54 -4.65 7.10
C HIS A 55 19.99 -4.54 5.66
N ASP A 56 19.13 -5.47 5.28
CA ASP A 56 18.31 -5.38 4.05
C ASP A 56 16.96 -4.73 4.37
N CYS A 57 16.84 -3.43 4.08
CA CYS A 57 15.60 -2.69 4.29
C CYS A 57 14.43 -3.25 3.48
N SER A 58 14.67 -3.77 2.27
CA SER A 58 13.61 -4.34 1.43
C SER A 58 13.09 -5.62 2.03
N GLN A 59 13.99 -6.50 2.45
CA GLN A 59 13.63 -7.74 3.12
C GLN A 59 12.93 -7.49 4.46
N PHE A 60 13.44 -6.54 5.25
CA PHE A 60 12.81 -6.16 6.52
C PHE A 60 11.38 -5.63 6.31
N LEU A 61 11.17 -4.77 5.32
CA LEU A 61 9.84 -4.24 5.01
C LEU A 61 8.90 -5.35 4.52
N THR A 62 9.37 -6.25 3.67
CA THR A 62 8.58 -7.36 3.18
C THR A 62 8.15 -8.30 4.29
N LEU A 63 9.08 -8.69 5.18
CA LEU A 63 8.80 -9.61 6.28
C LEU A 63 7.89 -9.00 7.37
N ASN A 64 8.03 -7.71 7.64
CA ASN A 64 7.30 -7.09 8.75
C ASN A 64 6.00 -6.39 8.33
N TYR A 65 5.85 -6.02 7.05
CA TYR A 65 4.72 -5.20 6.59
C TYR A 65 3.99 -5.78 5.40
N ALA A 66 4.28 -7.01 4.99
CA ALA A 66 3.48 -7.68 3.99
C ALA A 66 2.06 -7.92 4.50
N ALA A 67 1.06 -7.64 3.67
CA ALA A 67 -0.34 -7.91 4.01
C ALA A 67 -0.59 -9.42 4.18
N ARG A 68 0.18 -10.24 3.44
CA ARG A 68 0.24 -11.69 3.50
C ARG A 68 1.64 -12.14 3.01
N GLU A 69 2.26 -13.08 3.69
CA GLU A 69 3.65 -13.50 3.42
C GLU A 69 3.88 -14.03 1.99
N ASP A 70 2.88 -14.72 1.43
CA ASP A 70 2.93 -15.32 0.09
C ASP A 70 2.20 -14.50 -0.98
N LEU A 71 1.91 -13.23 -0.71
CA LEU A 71 1.36 -12.30 -1.70
C LEU A 71 2.42 -11.98 -2.75
N MET A 72 2.11 -12.28 -4.02
CA MET A 72 3.00 -12.02 -5.15
C MET A 72 2.56 -10.78 -5.93
N ASP A 73 3.54 -10.08 -6.50
CA ASP A 73 3.39 -8.96 -7.43
C ASP A 73 3.66 -9.36 -8.88
N THR A 74 4.01 -10.63 -9.08
CA THR A 74 4.20 -11.29 -10.37
C THR A 74 3.19 -12.42 -10.53
N PRO A 75 2.68 -12.67 -11.74
CA PRO A 75 1.67 -13.71 -11.96
C PRO A 75 2.13 -15.10 -11.50
N LEU A 76 1.21 -15.85 -10.92
CA LEU A 76 1.40 -17.27 -10.62
C LEU A 76 1.42 -18.07 -11.91
N ASP A 77 2.25 -19.11 -11.95
CA ASP A 77 2.19 -20.13 -12.98
C ASP A 77 0.96 -21.03 -12.75
N ASN A 78 0.17 -21.26 -13.79
CA ASN A 78 -1.02 -22.12 -13.77
C ASN A 78 -2.03 -21.77 -12.65
N PRO A 79 -2.59 -20.54 -12.61
CA PRO A 79 -3.65 -20.18 -11.69
C PRO A 79 -4.94 -20.94 -12.01
N ASP A 80 -5.76 -21.21 -11.00
CA ASP A 80 -7.11 -21.74 -11.21
C ASP A 80 -8.03 -20.68 -11.82
N LEU A 81 -7.72 -19.39 -11.58
CA LEU A 81 -8.56 -18.27 -11.98
C LEU A 81 -7.72 -17.02 -12.31
N GLU A 82 -8.04 -16.38 -13.42
CA GLU A 82 -7.53 -15.06 -13.80
C GLU A 82 -8.65 -14.03 -13.77
N ILE A 83 -8.49 -13.00 -12.96
CA ILE A 83 -9.51 -11.98 -12.71
C ILE A 83 -8.98 -10.60 -13.09
N PHE A 84 -9.83 -9.83 -13.74
CA PHE A 84 -9.61 -8.41 -14.01
C PHE A 84 -10.59 -7.60 -13.17
N THR A 85 -10.12 -6.54 -12.54
CA THR A 85 -10.95 -5.68 -11.70
C THR A 85 -10.90 -4.24 -12.16
N ASP A 86 -12.03 -3.58 -12.14
CA ASP A 86 -12.17 -2.16 -12.41
C ASP A 86 -13.18 -1.52 -11.46
N GLY A 87 -12.89 -0.31 -11.04
CA GLY A 87 -13.76 0.49 -10.20
C GLY A 87 -13.86 1.92 -10.74
N SER A 88 -15.05 2.38 -11.03
CA SER A 88 -15.27 3.69 -11.63
C SER A 88 -16.18 4.59 -10.81
N SER A 89 -15.99 5.90 -10.96
CA SER A 89 -16.89 6.91 -10.40
C SER A 89 -16.94 8.12 -11.32
N PHE A 90 -18.15 8.55 -11.66
CA PHE A 90 -18.39 9.72 -12.50
C PHE A 90 -19.55 10.57 -11.93
N VAL A 91 -19.65 11.80 -12.41
CA VAL A 91 -20.73 12.70 -12.05
C VAL A 91 -21.70 12.78 -13.21
N GLN A 92 -22.98 12.50 -12.95
CA GLN A 92 -24.07 12.64 -13.90
C GLN A 92 -25.21 13.39 -13.22
N ASP A 93 -25.72 14.44 -13.86
CA ASP A 93 -26.80 15.32 -13.34
C ASP A 93 -26.50 15.84 -11.93
N GLY A 94 -25.25 16.27 -11.70
CA GLY A 94 -24.79 16.77 -10.40
C GLY A 94 -24.67 15.71 -9.29
N LYS A 95 -24.90 14.44 -9.60
CA LYS A 95 -24.84 13.33 -8.64
C LYS A 95 -23.69 12.38 -8.98
N ARG A 96 -22.88 12.09 -7.97
CA ARG A 96 -21.81 11.10 -8.14
C ARG A 96 -22.39 9.69 -8.15
N LYS A 97 -22.13 8.97 -9.22
CA LYS A 97 -22.41 7.54 -9.39
C LYS A 97 -21.11 6.79 -9.39
N ALA A 98 -21.10 5.58 -8.87
CA ALA A 98 -19.95 4.70 -8.86
C ALA A 98 -20.37 3.25 -9.02
N GLY A 99 -19.48 2.43 -9.51
CA GLY A 99 -19.67 1.00 -9.67
C GLY A 99 -18.34 0.29 -9.75
N TYR A 100 -18.38 -1.02 -9.71
CA TYR A 100 -17.23 -1.88 -9.90
C TYR A 100 -17.61 -3.11 -10.73
N ALA A 101 -16.60 -3.71 -11.31
CA ALA A 101 -16.70 -4.97 -12.03
C ALA A 101 -15.56 -5.91 -11.64
N VAL A 102 -15.86 -7.19 -11.60
CA VAL A 102 -14.93 -8.30 -11.43
C VAL A 102 -15.21 -9.28 -12.55
N VAL A 103 -14.26 -9.47 -13.46
CA VAL A 103 -14.46 -10.25 -14.67
C VAL A 103 -13.32 -11.24 -14.89
N THR A 104 -13.60 -12.32 -15.60
CA THR A 104 -12.57 -13.15 -16.24
C THR A 104 -12.52 -12.84 -17.74
N ALA A 105 -11.63 -13.48 -18.47
CA ALA A 105 -11.61 -13.35 -19.95
C ALA A 105 -12.92 -13.82 -20.62
N GLU A 106 -13.67 -14.71 -19.96
CA GLU A 106 -14.83 -15.38 -20.52
C GLU A 106 -16.16 -14.81 -20.01
N GLN A 107 -16.20 -14.29 -18.78
CA GLN A 107 -17.47 -13.91 -18.14
C GLN A 107 -17.32 -12.81 -17.09
N VAL A 108 -18.42 -12.13 -16.83
CA VAL A 108 -18.55 -11.22 -15.70
C VAL A 108 -18.90 -12.03 -14.45
N LEU A 109 -18.00 -12.05 -13.46
CA LEU A 109 -18.27 -12.72 -12.18
C LEU A 109 -19.17 -11.88 -11.30
N GLU A 110 -18.92 -10.58 -11.25
CA GLU A 110 -19.75 -9.64 -10.50
C GLU A 110 -19.61 -8.24 -11.09
N ALA A 111 -20.74 -7.52 -11.24
CA ALA A 111 -20.75 -6.10 -11.56
C ALA A 111 -21.90 -5.45 -10.80
N LYS A 112 -21.61 -4.43 -9.99
CA LYS A 112 -22.61 -3.77 -9.14
C LYS A 112 -22.38 -2.26 -9.03
N SER A 113 -23.49 -1.54 -8.89
CA SER A 113 -23.45 -0.14 -8.50
C SER A 113 -23.13 0.00 -7.01
N LEU A 114 -22.40 1.06 -6.68
CA LEU A 114 -22.06 1.43 -5.31
C LEU A 114 -22.94 2.59 -4.81
N PRO A 115 -23.01 2.81 -3.48
CA PRO A 115 -23.75 3.91 -2.91
C PRO A 115 -23.36 5.25 -3.54
N ARG A 116 -24.31 6.18 -3.63
CA ARG A 116 -24.07 7.53 -4.15
C ARG A 116 -22.97 8.24 -3.32
N GLY A 117 -22.13 8.98 -4.01
CA GLY A 117 -21.02 9.68 -3.36
C GLY A 117 -19.72 8.85 -3.23
N THR A 118 -19.75 7.56 -3.57
CA THR A 118 -18.55 6.71 -3.58
C THR A 118 -17.49 7.28 -4.53
N SER A 119 -16.25 7.41 -4.04
CA SER A 119 -15.11 7.85 -4.84
C SER A 119 -14.59 6.73 -5.75
N ALA A 120 -13.87 7.09 -6.81
CA ALA A 120 -13.21 6.11 -7.67
C ALA A 120 -12.25 5.21 -6.87
N GLN A 121 -11.43 5.80 -5.99
CA GLN A 121 -10.52 5.05 -5.12
C GLN A 121 -11.23 3.99 -4.26
N LEU A 122 -12.40 4.34 -3.72
CA LEU A 122 -13.20 3.40 -2.93
C LEU A 122 -13.81 2.31 -3.82
N ALA A 123 -14.26 2.65 -5.03
CA ALA A 123 -14.78 1.68 -5.99
C ALA A 123 -13.72 0.63 -6.37
N GLU A 124 -12.47 1.07 -6.59
CA GLU A 124 -11.33 0.20 -6.86
C GLU A 124 -10.99 -0.73 -5.69
N LEU A 125 -10.97 -0.20 -4.45
CA LEU A 125 -10.78 -1.05 -3.26
C LEU A 125 -11.86 -2.11 -3.11
N VAL A 126 -13.11 -1.74 -3.39
CA VAL A 126 -14.24 -2.68 -3.36
C VAL A 126 -14.08 -3.73 -4.43
N ALA A 127 -13.70 -3.35 -5.66
CA ALA A 127 -13.47 -4.29 -6.76
C ALA A 127 -12.41 -5.35 -6.39
N LEU A 128 -11.25 -4.91 -5.89
CA LEU A 128 -10.18 -5.80 -5.44
C LEU A 128 -10.64 -6.71 -4.29
N THR A 129 -11.29 -6.14 -3.29
CA THR A 129 -11.80 -6.92 -2.15
C THR A 129 -12.76 -8.02 -2.59
N ARG A 130 -13.67 -7.68 -3.52
CA ARG A 130 -14.63 -8.65 -4.07
C ARG A 130 -13.95 -9.74 -4.90
N ALA A 131 -12.93 -9.39 -5.69
CA ALA A 131 -12.14 -10.38 -6.44
C ALA A 131 -11.49 -11.41 -5.51
N LEU A 132 -10.91 -10.95 -4.40
CA LEU A 132 -10.31 -11.82 -3.38
C LEU A 132 -11.36 -12.73 -2.71
N GLU A 133 -12.53 -12.18 -2.35
CA GLU A 133 -13.62 -12.95 -1.74
C GLU A 133 -14.18 -14.01 -2.69
N LEU A 134 -14.34 -13.67 -3.98
CA LEU A 134 -14.84 -14.58 -5.00
C LEU A 134 -13.85 -15.70 -5.34
N SER A 135 -12.57 -15.50 -5.10
CA SER A 135 -11.49 -16.48 -5.35
C SER A 135 -11.23 -17.41 -4.17
N LYS A 136 -12.17 -17.55 -3.25
CA LYS A 136 -11.97 -18.34 -2.03
C LYS A 136 -11.52 -19.77 -2.32
N GLY A 137 -10.37 -20.14 -1.72
CA GLY A 137 -9.80 -21.48 -1.82
C GLY A 137 -9.09 -21.80 -3.14
N GLN A 138 -8.97 -20.85 -4.07
CA GLN A 138 -8.36 -21.00 -5.38
C GLN A 138 -6.99 -20.33 -5.46
N TRP A 139 -6.21 -20.71 -6.46
CA TRP A 139 -5.01 -20.00 -6.88
C TRP A 139 -5.42 -18.94 -7.91
N VAL A 140 -5.14 -17.68 -7.64
CA VAL A 140 -5.70 -16.59 -8.45
C VAL A 140 -4.65 -15.57 -8.84
N ASN A 141 -4.68 -15.16 -10.10
CA ASN A 141 -4.05 -13.95 -10.59
C ASN A 141 -5.11 -12.84 -10.70
N ILE A 142 -4.93 -11.74 -10.02
CA ILE A 142 -5.79 -10.57 -10.09
C ILE A 142 -5.03 -9.45 -10.80
N TYR A 143 -5.66 -8.89 -11.82
CA TYR A 143 -5.12 -7.79 -12.61
C TYR A 143 -5.95 -6.52 -12.41
N MET A 144 -5.28 -5.40 -12.18
CA MET A 144 -5.91 -4.10 -11.95
C MET A 144 -5.08 -2.96 -12.52
N ASP A 145 -5.74 -1.86 -12.87
CA ASP A 145 -5.08 -0.63 -13.32
C ASP A 145 -4.99 0.46 -12.23
N SER A 146 -5.60 0.23 -11.08
CA SER A 146 -5.61 1.16 -9.96
C SER A 146 -4.31 1.11 -9.16
N LYS A 147 -3.43 2.08 -9.40
CA LYS A 147 -2.22 2.27 -8.57
C LYS A 147 -2.57 2.44 -7.08
N TYR A 148 -3.70 3.08 -6.76
CA TYR A 148 -4.12 3.30 -5.38
C TYR A 148 -4.43 1.97 -4.66
N ALA A 149 -5.28 1.11 -5.26
CA ALA A 149 -5.64 -0.16 -4.65
C ALA A 149 -4.44 -1.12 -4.59
N TYR A 150 -3.60 -1.14 -5.62
CA TYR A 150 -2.36 -1.90 -5.65
C TYR A 150 -1.41 -1.51 -4.51
N LEU A 151 -1.07 -0.22 -4.39
CA LEU A 151 -0.19 0.26 -3.32
C LEU A 151 -0.82 0.10 -1.93
N THR A 152 -2.13 0.23 -1.82
CA THR A 152 -2.82 -0.02 -0.56
C THR A 152 -2.58 -1.45 -0.10
N LEU A 153 -2.74 -2.44 -0.97
CA LEU A 153 -2.55 -3.84 -0.61
C LEU A 153 -1.08 -4.19 -0.35
N HIS A 154 -0.18 -3.83 -1.29
CA HIS A 154 1.22 -4.26 -1.24
C HIS A 154 2.09 -3.45 -0.27
N ALA A 155 1.73 -2.20 0.06
CA ALA A 155 2.60 -1.32 0.83
C ALA A 155 1.96 -0.70 2.08
N HIS A 156 0.66 -0.40 2.06
CA HIS A 156 0.11 0.48 3.09
C HIS A 156 -0.79 -0.22 4.10
N ALA A 157 -1.60 -1.19 3.66
CA ALA A 157 -2.66 -1.74 4.48
C ALA A 157 -2.15 -2.44 5.75
N ALA A 158 -1.05 -3.19 5.66
CA ALA A 158 -0.44 -3.83 6.82
C ALA A 158 0.11 -2.78 7.82
N ILE A 159 0.79 -1.74 7.32
CA ILE A 159 1.29 -0.63 8.15
C ILE A 159 0.15 0.10 8.84
N TRP A 160 -0.95 0.34 8.12
CA TRP A 160 -2.13 0.98 8.71
C TRP A 160 -2.79 0.11 9.77
N LYS A 161 -2.87 -1.20 9.57
CA LYS A 161 -3.37 -2.15 10.56
C LYS A 161 -2.56 -2.08 11.85
N GLU A 162 -1.24 -2.11 11.78
CA GLU A 162 -0.32 -1.96 12.91
C GLU A 162 -0.56 -0.65 13.69
N ARG A 163 -0.86 0.43 12.96
CA ARG A 163 -1.18 1.74 13.53
C ARG A 163 -2.65 1.88 13.92
N GLN A 164 -3.41 0.77 14.02
CA GLN A 164 -4.85 0.79 14.32
C GLN A 164 -5.64 1.70 13.37
N PHE A 165 -5.23 1.75 12.10
CA PHE A 165 -5.81 2.62 11.07
C PHE A 165 -5.85 4.11 11.42
N LYS A 166 -4.87 4.59 12.16
CA LYS A 166 -4.73 5.99 12.55
C LYS A 166 -3.63 6.70 11.79
N ILE A 167 -3.88 7.96 11.42
CA ILE A 167 -2.86 8.88 10.92
C ILE A 167 -2.08 9.50 12.08
N ALA A 168 -1.04 10.27 11.78
CA ALA A 168 -0.17 10.88 12.79
C ALA A 168 -0.91 11.80 13.77
N THR A 169 -2.03 12.39 13.35
CA THR A 169 -2.89 13.25 14.20
C THR A 169 -3.82 12.46 15.14
N GLY A 170 -3.83 11.12 15.04
CA GLY A 170 -4.71 10.24 15.82
C GLY A 170 -6.09 9.99 15.18
N GLU A 171 -6.41 10.66 14.09
CA GLU A 171 -7.64 10.43 13.34
C GLU A 171 -7.60 9.12 12.58
N THR A 172 -8.77 8.52 12.35
CA THR A 172 -8.88 7.29 11.54
C THR A 172 -8.64 7.61 10.06
N ILE A 173 -7.91 6.70 9.38
CA ILE A 173 -7.68 6.85 7.93
C ILE A 173 -9.00 6.82 7.16
N LYS A 174 -8.99 7.47 6.01
CA LYS A 174 -10.12 7.42 5.08
C LYS A 174 -10.33 5.97 4.62
N HIS A 175 -11.59 5.53 4.54
CA HIS A 175 -11.96 4.16 4.10
C HIS A 175 -11.39 3.03 4.97
N PHE A 176 -11.25 3.23 6.29
CA PHE A 176 -10.64 2.22 7.16
C PHE A 176 -11.38 0.87 7.14
N ARG A 177 -12.74 0.90 7.09
CA ARG A 177 -13.56 -0.33 7.06
C ARG A 177 -13.30 -1.17 5.81
N GLU A 178 -13.15 -0.51 4.67
CA GLU A 178 -12.85 -1.16 3.41
C GLU A 178 -11.41 -1.69 3.40
N ASN A 179 -10.47 -0.97 3.98
CA ASN A 179 -9.09 -1.44 4.15
C ASN A 179 -9.01 -2.65 5.10
N GLU A 180 -9.75 -2.63 6.20
CA GLU A 180 -9.85 -3.77 7.12
C GLU A 180 -10.46 -4.99 6.42
N ARG A 181 -11.54 -4.79 5.64
CA ARG A 181 -12.17 -5.85 4.86
C ARG A 181 -11.21 -6.41 3.81
N LEU A 182 -10.44 -5.57 3.13
CA LEU A 182 -9.42 -5.97 2.16
C LEU A 182 -8.36 -6.86 2.82
N LEU A 183 -7.84 -6.47 4.00
CA LEU A 183 -6.86 -7.26 4.75
C LEU A 183 -7.41 -8.60 5.26
N ASN A 184 -8.69 -8.71 5.46
CA ASN A 184 -9.33 -9.99 5.77
C ASN A 184 -9.54 -10.83 4.50
N ALA A 185 -9.93 -10.19 3.40
CA ALA A 185 -10.20 -10.86 2.13
C ALA A 185 -8.95 -11.45 1.48
N ILE A 186 -7.74 -10.89 1.74
CA ILE A 186 -6.49 -11.39 1.17
C ILE A 186 -6.20 -12.86 1.56
N TYR A 187 -6.79 -13.33 2.64
CA TYR A 187 -6.66 -14.72 3.11
C TYR A 187 -7.73 -15.67 2.54
N CYS A 188 -8.68 -15.18 1.74
CA CYS A 188 -9.70 -16.03 1.11
C CYS A 188 -9.11 -16.95 0.04
N PRO A 189 -8.27 -16.49 -0.91
CA PRO A 189 -7.62 -17.36 -1.86
C PRO A 189 -6.60 -18.28 -1.18
N LYS A 190 -6.38 -19.45 -1.76
CA LYS A 190 -5.32 -20.36 -1.31
C LYS A 190 -3.93 -19.81 -1.65
N LYS A 191 -3.78 -19.24 -2.84
CA LYS A 191 -2.58 -18.53 -3.30
C LYS A 191 -2.99 -17.34 -4.17
N VAL A 192 -2.29 -16.23 -4.09
CA VAL A 192 -2.70 -15.01 -4.77
C VAL A 192 -1.53 -14.20 -5.31
N ALA A 193 -1.67 -13.74 -6.53
CA ALA A 193 -0.87 -12.68 -7.10
C ALA A 193 -1.77 -11.51 -7.49
N VAL A 194 -1.40 -10.30 -7.10
CA VAL A 194 -2.09 -9.07 -7.48
C VAL A 194 -1.15 -8.21 -8.31
N ASN A 195 -1.51 -8.01 -9.57
CA ASN A 195 -0.66 -7.43 -10.59
C ASN A 195 -1.22 -6.10 -11.08
N ALA A 196 -0.35 -5.10 -11.23
CA ALA A 196 -0.72 -3.87 -11.88
C ALA A 196 -0.70 -4.04 -13.40
N LEU A 197 -1.81 -3.75 -14.08
CA LEU A 197 -1.84 -3.62 -15.52
C LEU A 197 -1.05 -2.37 -15.91
N GLN A 198 0.05 -2.55 -16.62
CA GLN A 198 0.70 -1.42 -17.29
C GLN A 198 -0.22 -0.99 -18.43
N ARG A 199 -0.71 0.26 -18.39
CA ARG A 199 -1.35 0.86 -19.57
C ARG A 199 -0.34 0.80 -20.69
N ALA A 200 -0.62 0.01 -21.72
CA ALA A 200 0.12 0.08 -22.96
C ALA A 200 0.10 1.55 -23.37
N GLN A 201 1.28 2.16 -23.50
CA GLN A 201 1.40 3.48 -24.10
C GLN A 201 0.97 3.31 -25.55
N GLN A 202 -0.32 3.47 -25.83
CA GLN A 202 -0.78 3.66 -27.18
C GLN A 202 -0.29 5.05 -27.59
N GLY A 203 0.83 5.05 -28.31
CA GLY A 203 1.25 6.20 -29.07
C GLY A 203 0.13 6.52 -30.05
N TRP A 204 -0.47 7.66 -29.85
CA TRP A 204 -1.28 8.30 -30.88
C TRP A 204 -0.27 8.98 -31.81
N GLU A 205 0.02 8.38 -32.97
CA GLU A 205 0.54 9.07 -34.12
C GLU A 205 -0.58 9.87 -34.83
#